data_bd1ce6bc07a61a814520fb73deeecc28
#
_entry.id   bd1ce6bc07a61a814520fb73deeecc28
#
_cell.length_a   1.000
_cell.length_b   1.000
_cell.length_c   1.000
_cell.angle_alpha   90.00
_cell.angle_beta   90.00
_cell.angle_gamma   90.00
#
_symmetry.space_group_name_H-M   'P 1'
#
loop_
_entity.id
_entity.type
_entity.pdbx_description
1 polymer ?
#
loop_
_entity_poly.entity_id
_entity_poly.type
_entity_poly.pdbx_seq_one_letter_code
_entity_poly.pdbx_strand_id
1 'polypeptide(L)'
;SGEVTAAAAVKDSRGRSVSVEAEAVTIYDYSGPTMTRPAVCRCDADGTACSDGGYVKVKCGTQCSDVGGRNQVSLRVRSRRPGGEFGGYTALESGVEKVLPGFSPLLSYELELSAEDLPGSRRTVVCAIPTAAAAVHLASGGTAVGVGKYAEHDRAVEVNPEWEVYVKGKALWELIYPVGSLYLSAADTDPGGLFG
;
A
#
# COMPACT_ATOMS: atom_id res chain seq x y z
N SER A 1 5.86 -7.07 36.33
CA SER A 1 5.46 -8.44 36.69
C SER A 1 5.60 -8.62 38.20
N GLY A 2 4.77 -9.45 38.80
CA GLY A 2 4.76 -9.74 40.23
C GLY A 2 4.11 -11.08 40.54
N GLU A 3 4.31 -11.59 41.76
CA GLU A 3 3.60 -12.77 42.24
C GLU A 3 2.46 -12.35 43.16
N VAL A 4 1.33 -13.02 43.03
CA VAL A 4 0.15 -12.85 43.86
C VAL A 4 -0.27 -14.18 44.43
N THR A 5 -0.45 -14.23 45.76
CA THR A 5 -0.96 -15.40 46.45
C THR A 5 -2.37 -15.09 46.95
N ALA A 6 -3.33 -15.94 46.65
CA ALA A 6 -4.68 -15.84 47.20
C ALA A 6 -4.77 -16.61 48.51
N ALA A 7 -5.31 -15.99 49.55
CA ALA A 7 -5.57 -16.65 50.82
C ALA A 7 -7.06 -16.61 51.14
N ALA A 8 -7.62 -17.70 51.64
CA ALA A 8 -8.97 -17.79 52.17
C ALA A 8 -8.92 -18.12 53.64
N ALA A 9 -9.64 -17.38 54.45
CA ALA A 9 -9.76 -17.62 55.88
C ALA A 9 -11.24 -17.78 56.30
N VAL A 10 -11.52 -18.76 57.10
CA VAL A 10 -12.84 -19.00 57.69
C VAL A 10 -12.74 -18.92 59.20
N LYS A 11 -13.67 -18.21 59.85
CA LYS A 11 -13.74 -18.07 61.28
C LYS A 11 -15.11 -18.55 61.78
N ASP A 12 -15.13 -19.40 62.81
CA ASP A 12 -16.37 -19.86 63.41
C ASP A 12 -16.89 -18.89 64.50
N SER A 13 -18.10 -19.13 64.96
CA SER A 13 -18.74 -18.31 66.00
C SER A 13 -18.05 -18.37 67.38
N ARG A 14 -17.13 -19.30 67.59
CA ARG A 14 -16.30 -19.43 68.77
C ARG A 14 -14.92 -18.78 68.65
N GLY A 15 -14.66 -18.06 67.51
CA GLY A 15 -13.43 -17.35 67.28
C GLY A 15 -12.27 -18.20 66.72
N ARG A 16 -12.48 -19.48 66.43
CA ARG A 16 -11.48 -20.33 65.79
C ARG A 16 -11.40 -20.02 64.31
N SER A 17 -10.20 -19.92 63.79
CA SER A 17 -9.98 -19.64 62.36
C SER A 17 -9.06 -20.68 61.71
N VAL A 18 -9.30 -20.96 60.45
CA VAL A 18 -8.43 -21.71 59.57
C VAL A 18 -8.18 -20.88 58.31
N SER A 19 -6.94 -20.83 57.84
CA SER A 19 -6.56 -20.18 56.59
C SER A 19 -5.90 -21.22 55.70
N VAL A 20 -6.14 -21.06 54.39
CA VAL A 20 -5.51 -21.79 53.31
C VAL A 20 -4.96 -20.76 52.32
N GLU A 21 -3.73 -20.92 51.95
CA GLU A 21 -3.07 -20.16 50.89
C GLU A 21 -3.03 -21.00 49.62
N ALA A 22 -3.34 -20.39 48.46
CA ALA A 22 -3.15 -20.97 47.15
C ALA A 22 -1.70 -20.85 46.74
N GLU A 23 -1.29 -21.63 45.72
CA GLU A 23 0.02 -21.44 45.09
C GLU A 23 0.12 -20.02 44.51
N ALA A 24 1.35 -19.48 44.54
CA ALA A 24 1.63 -18.16 43.97
C ALA A 24 1.40 -18.17 42.44
N VAL A 25 0.68 -17.18 41.97
CA VAL A 25 0.46 -16.97 40.52
C VAL A 25 1.27 -15.78 40.06
N THR A 26 2.09 -15.99 39.02
CA THR A 26 2.85 -14.90 38.39
C THR A 26 1.93 -14.07 37.51
N ILE A 27 1.85 -12.78 37.80
CA ILE A 27 1.18 -11.79 36.96
C ILE A 27 2.20 -11.09 36.10
N TYR A 28 1.96 -11.08 34.78
CA TYR A 28 2.81 -10.41 33.80
C TYR A 28 2.18 -9.09 33.35
N ASP A 29 3.02 -8.08 33.14
CA ASP A 29 2.59 -6.88 32.45
C ASP A 29 2.23 -7.21 31.01
N TYR A 30 1.06 -6.74 30.58
CA TYR A 30 0.58 -6.98 29.24
C TYR A 30 0.36 -5.67 28.48
N SER A 31 0.84 -5.63 27.26
CA SER A 31 0.49 -4.64 26.24
C SER A 31 0.17 -5.35 24.92
N GLY A 32 -0.88 -4.89 24.26
CA GLY A 32 -1.27 -5.46 22.96
C GLY A 32 -0.19 -5.27 21.87
N PRO A 33 -0.39 -5.89 20.69
CA PRO A 33 0.60 -5.86 19.64
C PRO A 33 0.82 -4.46 19.11
N THR A 34 2.08 -4.13 18.82
CA THR A 34 2.50 -2.91 18.13
C THR A 34 3.02 -3.23 16.76
N MET A 35 2.92 -2.27 15.83
CA MET A 35 3.48 -2.39 14.49
C MET A 35 4.40 -1.21 14.21
N THR A 36 5.54 -1.46 13.55
CA THR A 36 6.32 -0.40 12.93
C THR A 36 5.55 0.18 11.75
N ARG A 37 5.90 1.39 11.31
CA ARG A 37 5.31 1.94 10.09
C ARG A 37 5.58 0.99 8.92
N PRO A 38 4.54 0.49 8.22
CA PRO A 38 4.74 -0.38 7.08
C PRO A 38 5.49 0.34 5.94
N ALA A 39 6.48 -0.34 5.37
CA ALA A 39 7.07 0.06 4.10
C ALA A 39 6.35 -0.70 2.98
N VAL A 40 5.71 0.04 2.08
CA VAL A 40 4.92 -0.53 0.99
C VAL A 40 5.25 0.23 -0.29
N CYS A 41 5.59 -0.50 -1.36
CA CYS A 41 5.84 0.08 -2.68
C CYS A 41 5.45 -0.90 -3.79
N ARG A 42 5.17 -0.36 -4.99
CA ARG A 42 5.07 -1.18 -6.20
C ARG A 42 6.44 -1.72 -6.57
N CYS A 43 6.45 -2.91 -7.15
CA CYS A 43 7.66 -3.59 -7.59
C CYS A 43 7.38 -4.53 -8.76
N ASP A 44 8.43 -5.05 -9.37
CA ASP A 44 8.38 -6.19 -10.28
C ASP A 44 8.29 -7.53 -9.51
N ALA A 45 8.34 -8.64 -10.25
CA ALA A 45 8.27 -9.98 -9.67
C ALA A 45 9.45 -10.32 -8.75
N ASP A 46 10.62 -9.71 -8.98
CA ASP A 46 11.84 -9.91 -8.20
C ASP A 46 11.91 -9.02 -6.95
N GLY A 47 10.91 -8.13 -6.79
CA GLY A 47 10.85 -7.19 -5.67
C GLY A 47 11.65 -5.91 -5.89
N THR A 48 12.15 -5.64 -7.09
CA THR A 48 12.77 -4.37 -7.44
C THR A 48 11.69 -3.29 -7.55
N ALA A 49 11.86 -2.18 -6.84
CA ALA A 49 10.88 -1.10 -6.83
C ALA A 49 10.74 -0.48 -8.21
N CYS A 50 9.52 -0.44 -8.74
CA CYS A 50 9.16 0.22 -9.99
C CYS A 50 7.73 0.76 -9.91
N SER A 51 7.49 1.92 -10.52
CA SER A 51 6.19 2.62 -10.40
C SER A 51 5.07 1.90 -11.13
N ASP A 52 5.37 1.19 -12.21
CA ASP A 52 4.45 0.47 -13.10
C ASP A 52 4.36 -1.04 -12.82
N GLY A 53 4.94 -1.48 -11.69
CA GLY A 53 4.96 -2.87 -11.29
C GLY A 53 3.59 -3.44 -10.98
N GLY A 54 3.39 -4.70 -11.44
CA GLY A 54 2.19 -5.49 -11.15
C GLY A 54 2.21 -6.22 -9.81
N TYR A 55 3.21 -5.97 -8.98
CA TYR A 55 3.41 -6.53 -7.65
C TYR A 55 3.52 -5.42 -6.61
N VAL A 56 3.35 -5.80 -5.34
CA VAL A 56 3.55 -4.89 -4.21
C VAL A 56 4.48 -5.57 -3.20
N LYS A 57 5.55 -4.88 -2.86
CA LYS A 57 6.46 -5.29 -1.79
C LYS A 57 6.00 -4.66 -0.48
N VAL A 58 5.89 -5.47 0.56
CA VAL A 58 5.48 -5.06 1.90
C VAL A 58 6.46 -5.54 2.96
N LYS A 59 6.77 -4.69 3.93
CA LYS A 59 7.55 -4.99 5.11
C LYS A 59 6.96 -4.28 6.32
N CYS A 60 6.77 -5.01 7.41
CA CYS A 60 6.28 -4.47 8.68
C CYS A 60 6.86 -5.28 9.84
N GLY A 61 7.39 -4.62 10.84
CA GLY A 61 7.80 -5.26 12.08
C GLY A 61 6.66 -5.25 13.11
N THR A 62 6.60 -6.27 13.96
CA THR A 62 5.63 -6.36 15.05
C THR A 62 6.32 -6.73 16.35
N GLN A 63 5.76 -6.27 17.46
CA GLN A 63 6.17 -6.62 18.82
C GLN A 63 4.92 -6.81 19.68
N CYS A 64 4.98 -7.72 20.66
CA CYS A 64 3.98 -7.90 21.70
C CYS A 64 4.65 -8.19 23.04
N SER A 65 3.92 -8.10 24.14
CA SER A 65 4.38 -8.55 25.45
C SER A 65 4.55 -10.08 25.44
N ASP A 66 5.72 -10.55 25.90
CA ASP A 66 6.08 -11.98 25.90
C ASP A 66 5.21 -12.81 26.85
N VAL A 67 4.77 -12.25 27.96
CA VAL A 67 3.92 -12.89 28.98
C VAL A 67 4.51 -14.25 29.42
N GLY A 68 5.82 -14.28 29.68
CA GLY A 68 6.55 -15.50 30.08
C GLY A 68 6.62 -16.57 28.99
N GLY A 69 6.83 -16.17 27.74
CA GLY A 69 6.92 -17.06 26.58
C GLY A 69 5.57 -17.60 26.09
N ARG A 70 4.45 -17.06 26.61
CA ARG A 70 3.09 -17.56 26.31
C ARG A 70 2.33 -16.71 25.30
N ASN A 71 2.93 -15.65 24.79
CA ASN A 71 2.30 -14.78 23.81
C ASN A 71 3.10 -14.76 22.51
N GLN A 72 2.40 -14.79 21.40
CA GLN A 72 2.93 -14.67 20.06
C GLN A 72 2.03 -13.75 19.24
N VAL A 73 2.62 -13.05 18.28
CA VAL A 73 1.89 -12.18 17.35
C VAL A 73 1.85 -12.81 15.97
N SER A 74 0.67 -12.86 15.37
CA SER A 74 0.47 -13.18 13.96
C SER A 74 0.35 -11.87 13.17
N LEU A 75 1.15 -11.72 12.11
CA LEU A 75 1.07 -10.61 11.17
C LEU A 75 0.52 -11.10 9.84
N ARG A 76 -0.46 -10.40 9.30
CA ARG A 76 -1.12 -10.77 8.03
C ARG A 76 -1.53 -9.52 7.26
N VAL A 77 -1.67 -9.67 5.94
CA VAL A 77 -2.07 -8.62 5.01
C VAL A 77 -3.20 -9.10 4.12
N ARG A 78 -4.08 -8.20 3.75
CA ARG A 78 -5.10 -8.39 2.71
C ARG A 78 -5.27 -7.12 1.92
N SER A 79 -5.84 -7.24 0.73
CA SER A 79 -6.05 -6.10 -0.16
C SER A 79 -7.47 -6.01 -0.65
N ARG A 80 -7.85 -4.81 -1.08
CA ARG A 80 -9.09 -4.53 -1.80
C ARG A 80 -8.89 -3.39 -2.79
N ARG A 81 -9.82 -3.23 -3.71
CA ARG A 81 -10.02 -1.95 -4.41
C ARG A 81 -10.71 -0.97 -3.47
N PRO A 82 -10.48 0.35 -3.60
CA PRO A 82 -11.18 1.34 -2.80
C PRO A 82 -12.70 1.15 -2.88
N GLY A 83 -13.36 1.08 -1.71
CA GLY A 83 -14.81 0.83 -1.61
C GLY A 83 -15.28 -0.61 -1.87
N GLY A 84 -14.38 -1.53 -2.21
CA GLY A 84 -14.70 -2.96 -2.41
C GLY A 84 -14.50 -3.79 -1.14
N GLU A 85 -14.82 -5.08 -1.24
CA GLU A 85 -14.60 -6.05 -0.17
C GLU A 85 -13.13 -6.48 -0.11
N PHE A 86 -12.63 -6.72 1.11
CA PHE A 86 -11.30 -7.26 1.31
C PHE A 86 -11.20 -8.72 0.87
N GLY A 87 -10.13 -9.05 0.19
CA GLY A 87 -9.74 -10.43 -0.10
C GLY A 87 -9.31 -11.22 1.14
N GLY A 88 -8.85 -12.45 0.92
CA GLY A 88 -8.30 -13.31 1.98
C GLY A 88 -6.99 -12.77 2.55
N TYR A 89 -6.70 -13.14 3.80
CA TYR A 89 -5.44 -12.81 4.43
C TYR A 89 -4.29 -13.64 3.90
N THR A 90 -3.16 -13.00 3.68
CA THR A 90 -1.84 -13.61 3.44
C THR A 90 -0.96 -13.38 4.67
N ALA A 91 -0.34 -14.44 5.20
CA ALA A 91 0.58 -14.34 6.33
C ALA A 91 1.85 -13.58 5.93
N LEU A 92 2.36 -12.77 6.86
CA LEU A 92 3.64 -12.07 6.78
C LEU A 92 4.52 -12.49 7.95
N GLU A 93 5.84 -12.43 7.74
CA GLU A 93 6.84 -12.56 8.81
C GLU A 93 7.27 -11.16 9.28
N SER A 94 7.37 -10.98 10.62
CA SER A 94 7.77 -9.72 11.21
C SER A 94 9.15 -9.29 10.75
N GLY A 95 9.25 -8.09 10.17
CA GLY A 95 10.49 -7.51 9.69
C GLY A 95 11.02 -8.06 8.36
N VAL A 96 10.37 -9.05 7.76
CA VAL A 96 10.76 -9.65 6.48
C VAL A 96 9.97 -9.02 5.33
N GLU A 97 10.64 -8.79 4.20
CA GLU A 97 10.01 -8.31 2.98
C GLU A 97 9.24 -9.43 2.30
N LYS A 98 8.04 -9.13 1.82
CA LYS A 98 7.23 -10.05 1.01
C LYS A 98 6.71 -9.36 -0.23
N VAL A 99 6.83 -10.02 -1.38
CA VAL A 99 6.28 -9.59 -2.66
C VAL A 99 4.92 -10.24 -2.86
N LEU A 100 3.90 -9.44 -3.12
CA LEU A 100 2.52 -9.85 -3.33
C LEU A 100 2.15 -9.63 -4.80
N PRO A 101 1.62 -10.62 -5.51
CA PRO A 101 1.19 -10.49 -6.90
C PRO A 101 -0.22 -9.92 -7.03
N GLY A 102 -0.60 -9.55 -8.26
CA GLY A 102 -2.00 -9.26 -8.63
C GLY A 102 -2.41 -7.79 -8.50
N PHE A 103 -1.46 -6.86 -8.54
CA PHE A 103 -1.70 -5.43 -8.43
C PHE A 103 -1.58 -4.74 -9.78
N SER A 104 -2.64 -4.69 -10.56
CA SER A 104 -2.64 -3.97 -11.84
C SER A 104 -2.12 -2.53 -11.65
N PRO A 105 -1.19 -2.06 -12.48
CA PRO A 105 -0.69 -0.68 -12.42
C PRO A 105 -1.76 0.37 -12.75
N LEU A 106 -2.81 -0.02 -13.45
CA LEU A 106 -3.91 0.87 -13.84
C LEU A 106 -4.95 1.08 -12.72
N LEU A 107 -4.81 0.38 -11.59
CA LEU A 107 -5.79 0.40 -10.51
C LEU A 107 -5.13 0.77 -9.18
N SER A 108 -5.87 1.48 -8.34
CA SER A 108 -5.48 1.70 -6.94
C SER A 108 -5.99 0.57 -6.04
N TYR A 109 -5.29 0.38 -4.93
CA TYR A 109 -5.63 -0.63 -3.92
C TYR A 109 -5.42 -0.08 -2.51
N GLU A 110 -6.11 -0.70 -1.57
CA GLU A 110 -5.87 -0.53 -0.13
C GLU A 110 -5.34 -1.85 0.43
N LEU A 111 -4.22 -1.79 1.14
CA LEU A 111 -3.66 -2.90 1.89
C LEU A 111 -3.95 -2.71 3.36
N GLU A 112 -4.65 -3.65 3.99
CA GLU A 112 -4.80 -3.72 5.44
C GLU A 112 -3.79 -4.72 6.00
N LEU A 113 -2.89 -4.23 6.86
CA LEU A 113 -2.02 -5.06 7.68
C LEU A 113 -2.69 -5.24 9.06
N SER A 114 -2.66 -6.44 9.56
CA SER A 114 -3.26 -6.81 10.85
C SER A 114 -2.27 -7.62 11.66
N ALA A 115 -1.94 -7.13 12.85
CA ALA A 115 -1.20 -7.85 13.88
C ALA A 115 -2.19 -8.25 14.98
N GLU A 116 -2.20 -9.53 15.36
CA GLU A 116 -3.08 -10.09 16.39
C GLU A 116 -2.28 -11.03 17.26
N ASP A 117 -2.39 -10.87 18.57
CA ASP A 117 -1.70 -11.73 19.53
C ASP A 117 -2.61 -12.86 20.08
N LEU A 118 -2.04 -13.79 20.83
CA LEU A 118 -2.77 -14.93 21.36
C LEU A 118 -3.93 -14.54 22.31
N PRO A 119 -3.81 -13.50 23.16
CA PRO A 119 -4.94 -13.00 23.94
C PRO A 119 -6.07 -12.39 23.11
N GLY A 120 -5.87 -12.18 21.78
CA GLY A 120 -6.87 -11.65 20.87
C GLY A 120 -6.84 -10.13 20.70
N SER A 121 -5.84 -9.45 21.24
CA SER A 121 -5.65 -8.02 20.99
C SER A 121 -5.16 -7.81 19.56
N ARG A 122 -5.75 -6.81 18.88
CA ARG A 122 -5.53 -6.60 17.46
C ARG A 122 -5.17 -5.15 17.13
N ARG A 123 -4.18 -4.98 16.25
CA ARG A 123 -3.81 -3.70 15.65
C ARG A 123 -3.92 -3.79 14.14
N THR A 124 -4.50 -2.77 13.50
CA THR A 124 -4.59 -2.70 12.03
C THR A 124 -4.05 -1.37 11.52
N VAL A 125 -3.45 -1.41 10.31
CA VAL A 125 -3.00 -0.23 9.57
C VAL A 125 -3.39 -0.43 8.12
N VAL A 126 -3.93 0.62 7.48
CA VAL A 126 -4.26 0.61 6.05
C VAL A 126 -3.27 1.49 5.30
N CYS A 127 -2.71 0.96 4.22
CA CYS A 127 -1.80 1.63 3.30
C CYS A 127 -2.46 1.72 1.92
N ALA A 128 -2.41 2.89 1.29
CA ALA A 128 -2.88 3.07 -0.08
C ALA A 128 -1.77 2.73 -1.08
N ILE A 129 -2.13 2.01 -2.14
CA ILE A 129 -1.30 1.77 -3.32
C ILE A 129 -1.93 2.55 -4.47
N PRO A 130 -1.33 3.66 -4.91
CA PRO A 130 -1.85 4.45 -6.01
C PRO A 130 -1.72 3.70 -7.35
N THR A 131 -2.43 4.18 -8.36
CA THR A 131 -2.20 3.76 -9.75
C THR A 131 -0.80 4.18 -10.19
N ALA A 132 -0.20 3.41 -11.09
CA ALA A 132 1.05 3.78 -11.74
C ALA A 132 0.83 4.85 -12.83
N ALA A 133 -0.35 4.82 -13.47
CA ALA A 133 -0.73 5.81 -14.47
C ALA A 133 -1.19 7.10 -13.76
N ALA A 134 -0.44 8.17 -13.94
CA ALA A 134 -0.86 9.49 -13.52
C ALA A 134 -1.84 10.05 -14.57
N ALA A 135 -3.10 10.28 -14.18
CA ALA A 135 -4.03 11.01 -15.06
C ALA A 135 -3.52 12.43 -15.34
N VAL A 136 -2.94 13.08 -14.33
CA VAL A 136 -2.22 14.35 -14.43
C VAL A 136 -1.00 14.30 -13.51
N HIS A 137 0.17 14.63 -14.04
CA HIS A 137 1.41 14.76 -13.31
C HIS A 137 1.93 16.19 -13.39
N LEU A 138 2.22 16.78 -12.25
CA LEU A 138 2.93 18.05 -12.16
C LEU A 138 4.39 17.75 -11.83
N ALA A 139 5.31 18.19 -12.66
CA ALA A 139 6.74 18.05 -12.40
C ALA A 139 7.13 18.82 -11.12
N SER A 140 8.19 18.36 -10.46
CA SER A 140 8.74 19.02 -9.28
C SER A 140 9.06 20.48 -9.59
N GLY A 141 8.58 21.41 -8.76
CA GLY A 141 8.70 22.84 -9.01
C GLY A 141 7.63 23.42 -9.95
N GLY A 142 6.67 22.64 -10.41
CA GLY A 142 5.55 23.11 -11.26
C GLY A 142 5.96 23.52 -12.67
N THR A 143 7.08 23.02 -13.16
CA THR A 143 7.66 23.45 -14.44
C THR A 143 7.07 22.75 -15.66
N ALA A 144 6.39 21.61 -15.47
CA ALA A 144 5.78 20.83 -16.56
C ALA A 144 4.54 20.07 -16.10
N VAL A 145 3.68 19.72 -17.05
CA VAL A 145 2.45 18.94 -16.83
C VAL A 145 2.45 17.73 -17.77
N GLY A 146 2.25 16.54 -17.19
CA GLY A 146 1.95 15.32 -17.93
C GLY A 146 0.46 14.98 -17.82
N VAL A 147 -0.18 14.63 -18.92
CA VAL A 147 -1.54 14.14 -18.98
C VAL A 147 -1.55 12.71 -19.48
N GLY A 148 -2.02 11.76 -18.66
CA GLY A 148 -1.95 10.33 -18.94
C GLY A 148 -0.54 9.73 -18.88
N LYS A 149 0.48 10.51 -18.51
CA LYS A 149 1.88 10.12 -18.36
C LYS A 149 2.60 11.02 -17.34
N TYR A 150 3.78 10.63 -16.93
CA TYR A 150 4.68 11.53 -16.20
C TYR A 150 5.29 12.56 -17.18
N ALA A 151 5.41 13.81 -16.71
CA ALA A 151 6.12 14.85 -17.45
C ALA A 151 7.63 14.53 -17.46
N GLU A 152 8.22 14.45 -18.63
CA GLU A 152 9.63 14.10 -18.85
C GLU A 152 10.47 15.31 -19.31
N HIS A 153 9.82 16.29 -19.93
CA HIS A 153 10.46 17.50 -20.43
C HIS A 153 10.10 18.72 -19.59
N ASP A 154 11.08 19.58 -19.36
CA ASP A 154 10.87 20.82 -18.62
C ASP A 154 10.11 21.84 -19.48
N ARG A 155 9.27 22.68 -18.85
CA ARG A 155 8.46 23.73 -19.50
C ARG A 155 7.53 23.21 -20.59
N ALA A 156 7.01 22.01 -20.43
CA ALA A 156 6.14 21.35 -21.40
C ALA A 156 4.79 20.93 -20.81
N VAL A 157 3.80 20.80 -21.70
CA VAL A 157 2.60 20.01 -21.46
C VAL A 157 2.68 18.79 -22.36
N GLU A 158 2.80 17.63 -21.74
CA GLU A 158 2.95 16.35 -22.43
C GLU A 158 1.67 15.54 -22.28
N VAL A 159 1.21 14.95 -23.36
CA VAL A 159 0.07 14.04 -23.37
C VAL A 159 0.57 12.65 -23.71
N ASN A 160 0.00 11.63 -23.07
CA ASN A 160 0.27 10.24 -23.41
C ASN A 160 0.04 10.05 -24.93
N PRO A 161 1.01 9.50 -25.68
CA PRO A 161 0.90 9.34 -27.13
C PRO A 161 -0.27 8.45 -27.58
N GLU A 162 -0.83 7.63 -26.70
CA GLU A 162 -2.02 6.81 -26.98
C GLU A 162 -3.34 7.57 -26.78
N TRP A 163 -3.28 8.81 -26.28
CA TRP A 163 -4.46 9.64 -26.01
C TRP A 163 -4.66 10.67 -27.13
N GLU A 164 -5.88 10.78 -27.60
CA GLU A 164 -6.25 11.87 -28.49
C GLU A 164 -6.64 13.12 -27.70
N VAL A 165 -6.16 14.28 -28.14
CA VAL A 165 -6.52 15.58 -27.58
C VAL A 165 -7.61 16.21 -28.43
N TYR A 166 -8.79 16.45 -27.85
CA TYR A 166 -9.90 17.12 -28.52
C TYR A 166 -9.98 18.58 -28.06
N VAL A 167 -10.06 19.50 -29.02
CA VAL A 167 -10.31 20.93 -28.78
C VAL A 167 -11.58 21.31 -29.52
N LYS A 168 -12.60 21.77 -28.78
CA LYS A 168 -13.92 22.11 -29.34
C LYS A 168 -14.54 20.99 -30.19
N GLY A 169 -14.35 19.72 -29.76
CA GLY A 169 -14.91 18.54 -30.43
C GLY A 169 -14.13 18.07 -31.68
N LYS A 170 -13.00 18.67 -31.99
CA LYS A 170 -12.09 18.24 -33.05
C LYS A 170 -10.79 17.73 -32.49
N ALA A 171 -10.22 16.66 -33.07
CA ALA A 171 -8.90 16.20 -32.70
C ALA A 171 -7.86 17.28 -32.97
N LEU A 172 -6.85 17.42 -32.10
CA LEU A 172 -5.86 18.49 -32.19
C LEU A 172 -5.12 18.48 -33.52
N TRP A 173 -4.81 17.29 -34.07
CA TRP A 173 -4.15 17.16 -35.37
C TRP A 173 -4.99 17.73 -36.52
N GLU A 174 -6.35 17.68 -36.47
CA GLU A 174 -7.24 18.29 -37.45
C GLU A 174 -7.19 19.83 -37.42
N LEU A 175 -6.81 20.40 -36.27
CA LEU A 175 -6.67 21.85 -36.11
C LEU A 175 -5.31 22.35 -36.56
N ILE A 176 -4.26 21.52 -36.38
CA ILE A 176 -2.89 21.85 -36.80
C ILE A 176 -2.72 21.64 -38.31
N TYR A 177 -3.38 20.63 -38.85
CA TYR A 177 -3.37 20.32 -40.29
C TYR A 177 -4.81 20.39 -40.83
N PRO A 178 -5.34 21.59 -41.10
CA PRO A 178 -6.67 21.71 -41.66
C PRO A 178 -6.78 20.95 -43.00
N VAL A 179 -7.93 20.34 -43.23
CA VAL A 179 -8.20 19.54 -44.44
C VAL A 179 -7.92 20.41 -45.66
N GLY A 180 -6.98 20.00 -46.49
CA GLY A 180 -6.49 20.74 -47.64
C GLY A 180 -5.11 21.36 -47.48
N SER A 181 -4.43 21.16 -46.35
CA SER A 181 -3.01 21.49 -46.21
C SER A 181 -2.20 20.51 -47.02
N LEU A 182 -1.34 20.99 -47.92
CA LEU A 182 -0.43 20.14 -48.67
C LEU A 182 0.62 19.54 -47.73
N TYR A 183 0.59 18.25 -47.53
CA TYR A 183 1.70 17.51 -46.92
C TYR A 183 2.80 17.36 -48.00
N LEU A 184 3.86 18.11 -47.87
CA LEU A 184 5.10 17.77 -48.50
C LEU A 184 5.79 16.70 -47.67
N SER A 185 5.59 15.44 -47.99
CA SER A 185 6.38 14.35 -47.39
C SER A 185 7.83 14.49 -47.87
N ALA A 186 8.79 14.04 -47.07
CA ALA A 186 10.20 14.02 -47.46
C ALA A 186 10.50 13.16 -48.72
N ALA A 187 9.50 12.44 -49.23
CA ALA A 187 9.55 11.69 -50.48
C ALA A 187 9.15 12.52 -51.71
N ASP A 188 8.56 13.72 -51.50
CA ASP A 188 8.05 14.61 -52.58
C ASP A 188 9.05 15.74 -52.89
N THR A 189 10.34 15.40 -52.90
CA THR A 189 11.42 16.29 -53.33
C THR A 189 11.71 16.11 -54.80
N ASP A 190 10.67 16.03 -55.64
CA ASP A 190 10.88 16.25 -57.10
C ASP A 190 10.62 17.73 -57.38
N PRO A 191 11.67 18.55 -57.58
CA PRO A 191 11.51 19.97 -57.84
C PRO A 191 10.87 20.28 -59.21
N GLY A 192 10.47 19.26 -59.97
CA GLY A 192 9.86 19.40 -61.30
C GLY A 192 8.31 19.45 -61.29
N GLY A 193 7.66 19.15 -60.17
CA GLY A 193 6.17 19.04 -60.10
C GLY A 193 5.41 20.30 -59.74
N LEU A 194 6.07 21.38 -59.36
CA LEU A 194 5.42 22.59 -58.84
C LEU A 194 5.19 23.70 -59.83
N PHE A 195 5.68 23.57 -61.10
CA PHE A 195 5.53 24.61 -62.12
C PHE A 195 5.28 23.96 -63.50
N GLY A 196 4.19 23.24 -63.64
CA GLY A 196 3.66 22.78 -64.90
C GLY A 196 2.26 23.32 -65.13
#